data_b45823ada782f909935f2894bfff731a
#
_entry.id   b45823ada782f909935f2894bfff731a
#
_cell.length_a   1.000
_cell.length_b   1.000
_cell.length_c   1.000
_cell.angle_alpha   90.00
_cell.angle_beta   90.00
_cell.angle_gamma   90.00
#
_symmetry.space_group_name_H-M   'P 1'
#
loop_
_entity.id
_entity.type
_entity.pdbx_description
1 polymer ?
#
loop_
_entity_poly.entity_id
_entity_poly.type
_entity_poly.pdbx_seq_one_letter_code
_entity_poly.pdbx_strand_id
1 'polypeptide(L)'
;NFIKSKEDILDYLKCILKFGTGKNDIIFMKYTYKGEELNELALSLCPSKERKIESIEMGNAFRKVLADSWDFKILENTAYPIAVAKAAKHFDIPLNLTIVSYLQSFVSNLINVCIKHIPIGQKIGQDCIIQTYDLIREIEKESENLNLEDLGGICFNSDIYSIKHENLKTRIYKT
;
A
#
# COMPACT_ATOMS: atom_id res chain seq x y z
N ASN A 1 -17.09 -15.63 4.01
CA ASN A 1 -16.64 -14.47 3.24
C ASN A 1 -16.89 -13.20 4.04
N PHE A 2 -15.82 -12.44 4.29
CA PHE A 2 -15.84 -11.20 5.07
C PHE A 2 -16.42 -10.03 4.24
N ILE A 3 -16.10 -9.96 2.95
CA ILE A 3 -16.54 -8.93 2.00
C ILE A 3 -17.56 -9.55 1.05
N LYS A 4 -18.78 -8.98 1.00
CA LYS A 4 -19.89 -9.49 0.18
C LYS A 4 -20.62 -8.39 -0.59
N SER A 5 -20.47 -7.14 -0.19
CA SER A 5 -21.17 -5.99 -0.74
C SER A 5 -20.21 -4.85 -1.08
N LYS A 6 -20.72 -3.83 -1.76
CA LYS A 6 -20.02 -2.59 -2.02
C LYS A 6 -19.62 -1.86 -0.74
N GLU A 7 -20.53 -1.84 0.22
CA GLU A 7 -20.36 -1.21 1.52
C GLU A 7 -19.22 -1.86 2.29
N ASP A 8 -19.17 -3.20 2.31
CA ASP A 8 -18.06 -3.95 2.95
C ASP A 8 -16.70 -3.59 2.33
N ILE A 9 -16.64 -3.40 1.00
CA ILE A 9 -15.41 -2.99 0.30
C ILE A 9 -15.00 -1.59 0.75
N LEU A 10 -15.91 -0.64 0.77
CA LEU A 10 -15.62 0.74 1.14
C LEU A 10 -15.16 0.84 2.61
N ASP A 11 -15.82 0.12 3.51
CA ASP A 11 -15.44 0.07 4.93
C ASP A 11 -14.05 -0.56 5.10
N TYR A 12 -13.77 -1.64 4.36
CA TYR A 12 -12.45 -2.26 4.37
C TYR A 12 -11.36 -1.31 3.85
N LEU A 13 -11.61 -0.63 2.73
CA LEU A 13 -10.67 0.34 2.17
C LEU A 13 -10.42 1.49 3.14
N LYS A 14 -11.46 2.03 3.75
CA LYS A 14 -11.33 3.08 4.76
C LYS A 14 -10.48 2.61 5.95
N CYS A 15 -10.72 1.40 6.43
CA CYS A 15 -9.97 0.83 7.55
C CYS A 15 -8.48 0.69 7.21
N ILE A 16 -8.14 0.05 6.07
CA ILE A 16 -6.75 -0.24 5.71
C ILE A 16 -5.97 1.03 5.36
N LEU A 17 -6.62 2.03 4.78
CA LEU A 17 -6.00 3.30 4.43
C LEU A 17 -5.74 4.19 5.66
N LYS A 18 -6.72 4.31 6.58
CA LYS A 18 -6.61 5.22 7.74
C LYS A 18 -5.89 4.60 8.94
N PHE A 19 -6.02 3.31 9.15
CA PHE A 19 -5.56 2.64 10.38
C PHE A 19 -4.59 1.50 10.16
N GLY A 20 -4.45 1.02 8.92
CA GLY A 20 -3.59 -0.10 8.58
C GLY A 20 -2.37 0.29 7.76
N THR A 21 -2.05 -0.56 6.80
CA THR A 21 -0.88 -0.43 5.93
C THR A 21 -0.80 0.93 5.23
N GLY A 22 -1.92 1.47 4.75
CA GLY A 22 -1.92 2.75 4.04
C GLY A 22 -1.33 3.89 4.86
N LYS A 23 -1.70 4.02 6.14
CA LYS A 23 -1.15 5.01 7.04
C LYS A 23 0.36 4.84 7.23
N ASN A 24 0.81 3.62 7.50
CA ASN A 24 2.24 3.35 7.72
C ASN A 24 3.06 3.64 6.45
N ASP A 25 2.58 3.20 5.29
CA ASP A 25 3.26 3.42 4.01
C ASP A 25 3.44 4.93 3.74
N ILE A 26 2.43 5.76 4.01
CA ILE A 26 2.52 7.22 3.86
C ILE A 26 3.58 7.82 4.78
N ILE A 27 3.63 7.41 6.05
CA ILE A 27 4.63 7.89 7.00
C ILE A 27 6.03 7.52 6.50
N PHE A 28 6.24 6.27 6.08
CA PHE A 28 7.51 5.83 5.50
C PHE A 28 7.87 6.64 4.25
N MET A 29 6.93 6.87 3.34
CA MET A 29 7.17 7.68 2.14
C MET A 29 7.57 9.10 2.50
N LYS A 30 6.86 9.74 3.43
CA LYS A 30 7.12 11.12 3.88
C LYS A 30 8.54 11.29 4.42
N TYR A 31 8.97 10.41 5.31
CA TYR A 31 10.28 10.52 5.95
C TYR A 31 11.42 10.07 5.03
N THR A 32 11.20 9.05 4.21
CA THR A 32 12.15 8.66 3.15
C THR A 32 12.35 9.79 2.14
N TYR A 33 11.29 10.47 1.75
CA TYR A 33 11.37 11.63 0.85
C TYR A 33 12.19 12.78 1.46
N LYS A 34 12.15 12.95 2.78
CA LYS A 34 13.00 13.90 3.53
C LYS A 34 14.46 13.44 3.64
N GLY A 35 14.75 12.18 3.37
CA GLY A 35 16.11 11.62 3.35
C GLY A 35 16.42 10.64 4.46
N GLU A 36 15.45 10.20 5.23
CA GLU A 36 15.66 9.21 6.27
C GLU A 36 15.75 7.78 5.70
N GLU A 37 16.62 6.96 6.27
CA GLU A 37 16.79 5.55 5.89
C GLU A 37 15.95 4.66 6.80
N LEU A 38 14.76 4.29 6.32
CA LEU A 38 13.72 3.60 7.10
C LEU A 38 13.40 2.19 6.60
N ASN A 39 14.21 1.62 5.69
CA ASN A 39 13.89 0.33 5.08
C ASN A 39 13.73 -0.79 6.10
N GLU A 40 14.67 -0.94 7.02
CA GLU A 40 14.63 -1.99 8.04
C GLU A 40 13.40 -1.85 8.96
N LEU A 41 13.07 -0.60 9.33
CA LEU A 41 11.90 -0.31 10.15
C LEU A 41 10.61 -0.67 9.38
N ALA A 42 10.50 -0.28 8.10
CA ALA A 42 9.35 -0.59 7.26
C ALA A 42 9.13 -2.11 7.13
N LEU A 43 10.20 -2.87 6.92
CA LEU A 43 10.14 -4.33 6.82
C LEU A 43 9.86 -5.02 8.17
N SER A 44 10.27 -4.44 9.29
CA SER A 44 10.03 -4.99 10.63
C SER A 44 8.61 -4.76 11.13
N LEU A 45 7.95 -3.68 10.67
CA LEU A 45 6.57 -3.35 11.03
C LEU A 45 5.52 -3.97 10.08
N CYS A 46 5.93 -4.83 9.15
CA CYS A 46 4.97 -5.58 8.34
C CYS A 46 4.13 -6.52 9.25
N PRO A 47 2.80 -6.50 9.17
CA PRO A 47 1.92 -7.24 10.07
C PRO A 47 1.99 -8.76 9.87
N SER A 48 2.55 -9.22 8.76
CA SER A 48 2.73 -10.65 8.46
C SER A 48 3.94 -10.89 7.58
N LYS A 49 4.41 -12.13 7.55
CA LYS A 49 5.49 -12.57 6.66
C LYS A 49 5.11 -12.37 5.19
N GLU A 50 3.84 -12.64 4.84
CA GLU A 50 3.35 -12.47 3.47
C GLU A 50 3.38 -11.01 3.04
N ARG A 51 2.93 -10.09 3.90
CA ARG A 51 2.97 -8.66 3.61
C ARG A 51 4.41 -8.15 3.45
N LYS A 52 5.34 -8.68 4.25
CA LYS A 52 6.77 -8.40 4.12
C LYS A 52 7.32 -8.85 2.75
N ILE A 53 7.02 -10.09 2.36
CA ILE A 53 7.45 -10.66 1.08
C ILE A 53 6.85 -9.85 -0.08
N GLU A 54 5.57 -9.54 -0.03
CA GLU A 54 4.89 -8.73 -1.04
C GLU A 54 5.57 -7.37 -1.21
N SER A 55 5.82 -6.66 -0.12
CA SER A 55 6.48 -5.35 -0.16
C SER A 55 7.87 -5.41 -0.77
N ILE A 56 8.66 -6.44 -0.46
CA ILE A 56 9.99 -6.66 -1.03
C ILE A 56 9.88 -7.01 -2.53
N GLU A 57 9.00 -7.92 -2.93
CA GLU A 57 8.84 -8.33 -4.33
C GLU A 57 8.36 -7.16 -5.20
N MET A 58 7.41 -6.37 -4.72
CA MET A 58 6.96 -5.15 -5.40
C MET A 58 8.07 -4.11 -5.52
N GLY A 59 8.82 -3.89 -4.45
CA GLY A 59 9.98 -3.00 -4.45
C GLY A 59 11.07 -3.44 -5.43
N ASN A 60 11.37 -4.74 -5.47
CA ASN A 60 12.34 -5.31 -6.41
C ASN A 60 11.87 -5.23 -7.87
N ALA A 61 10.59 -5.46 -8.14
CA ALA A 61 10.02 -5.29 -9.49
C ALA A 61 10.09 -3.82 -9.93
N PHE A 62 9.72 -2.89 -9.06
CA PHE A 62 9.74 -1.45 -9.32
C PHE A 62 11.18 -0.94 -9.58
N ARG A 63 12.15 -1.30 -8.72
CA ARG A 63 13.55 -0.91 -8.92
C ARG A 63 14.13 -1.41 -10.24
N LYS A 64 13.73 -2.62 -10.69
CA LYS A 64 14.18 -3.18 -11.96
C LYS A 64 13.71 -2.31 -13.14
N VAL A 65 12.43 -1.94 -13.14
CA VAL A 65 11.89 -1.04 -14.17
C VAL A 65 12.59 0.31 -14.15
N LEU A 66 12.86 0.87 -12.97
CA LEU A 66 13.59 2.14 -12.84
C LEU A 66 15.01 2.06 -13.38
N ALA A 67 15.74 0.98 -13.08
CA ALA A 67 17.08 0.78 -13.59
C ALA A 67 17.11 0.59 -15.11
N ASP A 68 16.16 -0.20 -15.64
CA ASP A 68 16.12 -0.53 -17.07
C ASP A 68 15.63 0.65 -17.95
N SER A 69 14.74 1.50 -17.42
CA SER A 69 14.07 2.53 -18.22
C SER A 69 14.52 3.96 -17.91
N TRP A 70 15.05 4.22 -16.72
CA TRP A 70 15.42 5.56 -16.25
C TRP A 70 16.83 5.67 -15.66
N ASP A 71 17.63 4.61 -15.77
CA ASP A 71 19.00 4.53 -15.20
C ASP A 71 19.07 4.94 -13.71
N PHE A 72 18.01 4.70 -12.96
CA PHE A 72 17.96 4.98 -11.53
C PHE A 72 18.02 3.70 -10.71
N LYS A 73 19.03 3.60 -9.83
CA LYS A 73 19.33 2.38 -9.06
C LYS A 73 18.88 2.54 -7.61
N ILE A 74 18.07 1.60 -7.15
CA ILE A 74 17.68 1.43 -5.75
C ILE A 74 18.20 0.08 -5.26
N LEU A 75 18.55 -0.02 -3.98
CA LEU A 75 19.06 -1.26 -3.37
C LEU A 75 18.03 -2.40 -3.45
N GLU A 76 18.55 -3.62 -3.51
CA GLU A 76 17.70 -4.82 -3.41
C GLU A 76 17.02 -4.91 -2.05
N ASN A 77 15.88 -5.58 -2.04
CA ASN A 77 15.06 -5.78 -0.85
C ASN A 77 14.61 -4.46 -0.19
N THR A 78 14.47 -3.41 -0.98
CA THR A 78 13.85 -2.16 -0.53
C THR A 78 12.33 -2.34 -0.51
N ALA A 79 11.70 -2.03 0.62
CA ALA A 79 10.24 -2.02 0.75
C ALA A 79 9.59 -1.10 -0.29
N TYR A 80 8.45 -1.52 -0.85
CA TYR A 80 7.82 -0.81 -1.96
C TYR A 80 7.55 0.68 -1.69
N PRO A 81 6.95 1.10 -0.54
CA PRO A 81 6.74 2.52 -0.25
C PRO A 81 8.05 3.32 -0.17
N ILE A 82 9.12 2.71 0.35
CA ILE A 82 10.47 3.31 0.40
C ILE A 82 11.03 3.50 -1.02
N ALA A 83 10.91 2.48 -1.87
CA ALA A 83 11.37 2.54 -3.25
C ALA A 83 10.66 3.65 -4.04
N VAL A 84 9.34 3.75 -3.90
CA VAL A 84 8.52 4.80 -4.54
C VAL A 84 8.94 6.19 -4.06
N ALA A 85 9.13 6.38 -2.75
CA ALA A 85 9.54 7.67 -2.20
C ALA A 85 10.96 8.09 -2.65
N LYS A 86 11.91 7.15 -2.70
CA LYS A 86 13.27 7.40 -3.24
C LYS A 86 13.23 7.82 -4.71
N ALA A 87 12.42 7.15 -5.51
CA ALA A 87 12.24 7.51 -6.92
C ALA A 87 11.58 8.88 -7.08
N ALA A 88 10.50 9.14 -6.35
CA ALA A 88 9.80 10.42 -6.40
C ALA A 88 10.74 11.58 -6.03
N LYS A 89 11.55 11.44 -4.98
CA LYS A 89 12.56 12.43 -4.61
C LYS A 89 13.60 12.64 -5.70
N HIS A 90 14.10 11.56 -6.30
CA HIS A 90 15.12 11.62 -7.36
C HIS A 90 14.63 12.35 -8.62
N PHE A 91 13.36 12.14 -8.98
CA PHE A 91 12.76 12.75 -10.17
C PHE A 91 12.00 14.06 -9.87
N ASP A 92 12.19 14.64 -8.69
CA ASP A 92 11.54 15.88 -8.24
C ASP A 92 10.00 15.85 -8.33
N ILE A 93 9.40 14.66 -8.16
CA ILE A 93 7.95 14.50 -8.12
C ILE A 93 7.46 14.94 -6.74
N PRO A 94 6.51 15.90 -6.65
CA PRO A 94 6.01 16.39 -5.37
C PRO A 94 5.45 15.26 -4.49
N LEU A 95 5.75 15.32 -3.19
CA LEU A 95 5.36 14.27 -2.23
C LEU A 95 3.84 14.06 -2.18
N ASN A 96 3.06 15.14 -2.16
CA ASN A 96 1.59 15.08 -2.15
C ASN A 96 1.04 14.32 -3.38
N LEU A 97 1.57 14.61 -4.56
CA LEU A 97 1.20 13.89 -5.79
C LEU A 97 1.60 12.42 -5.70
N THR A 98 2.79 12.14 -5.16
CA THR A 98 3.28 10.77 -4.97
C THR A 98 2.36 9.98 -4.02
N ILE A 99 1.97 10.56 -2.89
CA ILE A 99 1.06 9.93 -1.93
C ILE A 99 -0.30 9.63 -2.56
N VAL A 100 -0.91 10.62 -3.23
CA VAL A 100 -2.21 10.43 -3.88
C VAL A 100 -2.16 9.32 -4.93
N SER A 101 -1.13 9.33 -5.79
CA SER A 101 -0.95 8.32 -6.84
C SER A 101 -0.70 6.92 -6.26
N TYR A 102 0.10 6.83 -5.19
CA TYR A 102 0.37 5.59 -4.47
C TYR A 102 -0.92 4.99 -3.89
N LEU A 103 -1.68 5.79 -3.13
CA LEU A 103 -2.94 5.34 -2.54
C LEU A 103 -3.98 4.97 -3.60
N GLN A 104 -4.05 5.72 -4.70
CA GLN A 104 -4.95 5.41 -5.81
C GLN A 104 -4.60 4.06 -6.46
N SER A 105 -3.31 3.78 -6.67
CA SER A 105 -2.85 2.50 -7.19
C SER A 105 -3.14 1.36 -6.22
N PHE A 106 -2.92 1.58 -4.92
CA PHE A 106 -3.20 0.62 -3.86
C PHE A 106 -4.70 0.24 -3.83
N VAL A 107 -5.59 1.24 -3.84
CA VAL A 107 -7.05 1.04 -3.90
C VAL A 107 -7.46 0.30 -5.17
N SER A 108 -6.94 0.71 -6.32
CA SER A 108 -7.27 0.10 -7.61
C SER A 108 -6.88 -1.38 -7.64
N ASN A 109 -5.71 -1.75 -7.09
CA ASN A 109 -5.28 -3.12 -6.99
C ASN A 109 -6.20 -3.96 -6.09
N LEU A 110 -6.57 -3.46 -4.92
CA LEU A 110 -7.50 -4.15 -4.01
C LEU A 110 -8.88 -4.35 -4.65
N ILE A 111 -9.42 -3.32 -5.31
CA ILE A 111 -10.71 -3.40 -5.99
C ILE A 111 -10.66 -4.40 -7.14
N ASN A 112 -9.56 -4.44 -7.91
CA ASN A 112 -9.37 -5.42 -8.98
C ASN A 112 -9.37 -6.86 -8.45
N VAL A 113 -8.78 -7.09 -7.27
CA VAL A 113 -8.86 -8.40 -6.59
C VAL A 113 -10.31 -8.70 -6.20
N CYS A 114 -11.02 -7.73 -5.62
CA CYS A 114 -12.43 -7.90 -5.27
C CYS A 114 -13.30 -8.25 -6.50
N ILE A 115 -13.14 -7.55 -7.61
CA ILE A 115 -13.88 -7.82 -8.86
C ILE A 115 -13.65 -9.25 -9.38
N LYS A 116 -12.43 -9.77 -9.23
CA LYS A 116 -12.07 -11.11 -9.68
C LYS A 116 -12.63 -12.23 -8.81
N HIS A 117 -12.80 -11.97 -7.52
CA HIS A 117 -13.13 -13.03 -6.54
C HIS A 117 -14.50 -12.89 -5.89
N ILE A 118 -15.16 -11.74 -6.05
CA ILE A 118 -16.48 -11.47 -5.50
C ILE A 118 -17.42 -11.14 -6.67
N PRO A 119 -18.65 -11.65 -6.71
CA PRO A 119 -19.57 -11.43 -7.83
C PRO A 119 -20.21 -10.02 -7.78
N ILE A 120 -19.39 -8.98 -7.74
CA ILE A 120 -19.86 -7.57 -7.67
C ILE A 120 -19.89 -6.86 -9.03
N GLY A 121 -19.17 -7.38 -10.02
CA GLY A 121 -19.08 -6.80 -11.36
C GLY A 121 -18.24 -5.51 -11.46
N GLN A 122 -17.83 -5.19 -12.68
CA GLN A 122 -16.93 -4.07 -12.99
C GLN A 122 -17.49 -2.70 -12.61
N LYS A 123 -18.78 -2.47 -12.81
CA LYS A 123 -19.44 -1.20 -12.50
C LYS A 123 -19.33 -0.85 -11.02
N ILE A 124 -19.61 -1.81 -10.16
CA ILE A 124 -19.52 -1.61 -8.68
C ILE A 124 -18.06 -1.33 -8.29
N GLY A 125 -17.11 -2.04 -8.89
CA GLY A 125 -15.68 -1.76 -8.67
C GLY A 125 -15.29 -0.33 -9.04
N GLN A 126 -15.72 0.17 -10.20
CA GLN A 126 -15.46 1.56 -10.60
C GLN A 126 -16.15 2.57 -9.67
N ASP A 127 -17.38 2.30 -9.25
CA ASP A 127 -18.09 3.15 -8.27
C ASP A 127 -17.33 3.22 -6.93
N CYS A 128 -16.72 2.10 -6.48
CA CYS A 128 -15.87 2.09 -5.29
C CYS A 128 -14.63 2.97 -5.48
N ILE A 129 -13.94 2.87 -6.63
CA ILE A 129 -12.77 3.71 -6.93
C ILE A 129 -13.13 5.19 -6.85
N ILE A 130 -14.23 5.60 -7.50
CA ILE A 130 -14.67 7.00 -7.49
C ILE A 130 -14.96 7.48 -6.06
N GLN A 131 -15.64 6.68 -5.25
CA GLN A 131 -15.98 7.04 -3.87
C GLN A 131 -14.77 7.13 -2.93
N THR A 132 -13.63 6.55 -3.31
CA THR A 132 -12.40 6.68 -2.50
C THR A 132 -11.59 7.94 -2.79
N TYR A 133 -11.90 8.71 -3.84
CA TYR A 133 -11.12 9.89 -4.19
C TYR A 133 -11.06 10.94 -3.09
N ASP A 134 -12.20 11.25 -2.48
CA ASP A 134 -12.26 12.24 -1.41
C ASP A 134 -11.55 11.73 -0.14
N LEU A 135 -11.69 10.44 0.16
CA LEU A 135 -10.97 9.80 1.26
C LEU A 135 -9.44 9.87 1.05
N ILE A 136 -8.96 9.62 -0.16
CA ILE A 136 -7.52 9.70 -0.48
C ILE A 136 -7.00 11.13 -0.30
N ARG A 137 -7.76 12.13 -0.74
CA ARG A 137 -7.39 13.55 -0.55
C ARG A 137 -7.39 13.96 0.92
N GLU A 138 -8.36 13.46 1.69
CA GLU A 138 -8.42 13.69 3.15
C GLU A 138 -7.17 13.10 3.82
N ILE A 139 -6.83 11.84 3.52
CA ILE A 139 -5.67 11.16 4.08
C ILE A 139 -4.36 11.86 3.67
N GLU A 140 -4.24 12.32 2.43
CA GLU A 140 -3.07 13.07 1.98
C GLU A 140 -2.89 14.33 2.82
N LYS A 141 -3.93 15.13 3.04
CA LYS A 141 -3.86 16.32 3.88
C LYS A 141 -3.55 15.99 5.35
N GLU A 142 -4.19 14.97 5.91
CA GLU A 142 -3.92 14.51 7.28
C GLU A 142 -2.46 14.05 7.44
N SER A 143 -1.85 13.54 6.36
CA SER A 143 -0.46 13.05 6.36
C SER A 143 0.58 14.12 6.70
N GLU A 144 0.26 15.41 6.50
CA GLU A 144 1.14 16.51 6.88
C GLU A 144 1.45 16.49 8.37
N ASN A 145 0.49 16.11 9.21
CA ASN A 145 0.59 16.07 10.66
C ASN A 145 1.11 14.75 11.22
N LEU A 146 1.21 13.69 10.39
CA LEU A 146 1.70 12.38 10.85
C LEU A 146 3.22 12.39 11.06
N ASN A 147 3.65 11.73 12.14
CA ASN A 147 5.05 11.60 12.54
C ASN A 147 5.45 10.12 12.66
N LEU A 148 6.75 9.85 12.86
CA LEU A 148 7.24 8.47 13.07
C LEU A 148 6.63 7.81 14.31
N GLU A 149 6.26 8.60 15.33
CA GLU A 149 5.59 8.11 16.54
C GLU A 149 4.16 7.61 16.26
N ASP A 150 3.57 8.02 15.13
CA ASP A 150 2.25 7.56 14.67
C ASP A 150 2.31 6.23 13.90
N LEU A 151 3.53 5.67 13.68
CA LEU A 151 3.69 4.36 13.09
C LEU A 151 3.04 3.29 13.97
N GLY A 152 2.54 2.30 13.30
CA GLY A 152 1.73 1.27 13.95
C GLY A 152 0.25 1.58 13.76
N GLY A 153 -0.48 0.56 13.53
CA GLY A 153 -1.92 0.58 13.31
C GLY A 153 -2.35 -0.83 13.03
N ILE A 154 -3.59 -1.14 13.35
CA ILE A 154 -4.11 -2.48 13.17
C ILE A 154 -5.39 -2.39 12.34
N CYS A 155 -5.37 -3.02 11.18
CA CYS A 155 -6.58 -3.42 10.48
C CYS A 155 -6.87 -4.87 10.86
N PHE A 156 -7.39 -5.07 12.09
CA PHE A 156 -7.42 -6.33 12.82
C PHE A 156 -7.84 -7.55 11.98
N ASN A 157 -8.93 -7.43 11.23
CA ASN A 157 -9.39 -8.54 10.39
C ASN A 157 -8.43 -8.83 9.23
N SER A 158 -7.90 -7.79 8.58
CA SER A 158 -6.95 -7.94 7.48
C SER A 158 -5.66 -8.64 7.95
N ASP A 159 -5.15 -8.19 9.08
CA ASP A 159 -3.89 -8.69 9.63
C ASP A 159 -4.03 -10.14 10.10
N ILE A 160 -5.13 -10.49 10.77
CA ILE A 160 -5.42 -11.89 11.16
C ILE A 160 -5.57 -12.79 9.92
N TYR A 161 -6.28 -12.33 8.87
CA TYR A 161 -6.41 -13.14 7.66
C TYR A 161 -5.09 -13.31 6.93
N SER A 162 -4.25 -12.29 6.90
CA SER A 162 -2.91 -12.37 6.33
C SER A 162 -2.03 -13.40 7.08
N ILE A 163 -2.05 -13.37 8.41
CA ILE A 163 -1.33 -14.35 9.25
C ILE A 163 -1.87 -15.78 9.05
N LYS A 164 -3.20 -15.95 8.98
CA LYS A 164 -3.82 -17.26 8.71
C LYS A 164 -3.45 -17.80 7.32
N HIS A 165 -3.33 -16.91 6.33
CA HIS A 165 -2.97 -17.27 4.96
C HIS A 165 -1.55 -17.85 4.87
N GLU A 166 -0.63 -17.45 5.74
CA GLU A 166 0.75 -18.00 5.80
C GLU A 166 0.80 -19.52 5.89
N ASN A 167 -0.21 -20.13 6.51
CA ASN A 167 -0.27 -21.57 6.77
C ASN A 167 -1.13 -22.35 5.76
N LEU A 168 -1.69 -21.70 4.74
CA LEU A 168 -2.51 -22.36 3.73
C LEU A 168 -1.63 -23.16 2.76
N LYS A 169 -1.99 -24.45 2.56
CA LYS A 169 -1.31 -25.33 1.61
C LYS A 169 -1.64 -25.00 0.16
N THR A 170 -2.85 -24.51 -0.10
CA THR A 170 -3.32 -24.14 -1.44
C THR A 170 -3.46 -22.62 -1.51
N ARG A 171 -2.71 -22.00 -2.40
CA ARG A 171 -2.71 -20.56 -2.60
C ARG A 171 -3.13 -20.23 -4.03
N ILE A 172 -4.06 -19.29 -4.18
CA ILE A 172 -4.48 -18.76 -5.48
C ILE A 172 -3.45 -17.73 -5.97
N TYR A 173 -2.84 -17.01 -5.03
CA TYR A 173 -1.76 -16.05 -5.28
C TYR A 173 -0.49 -16.48 -4.55
N LYS A 174 0.64 -16.03 -5.05
CA LYS A 174 1.94 -16.33 -4.46
C LYS A 174 2.19 -15.56 -3.16
N THR A 175 1.49 -14.44 -2.99
CA THR A 175 1.56 -13.56 -1.81
C THR A 175 0.31 -13.66 -0.99
#